data_04ec5998f7c50b87e2de76f718744124
#
_entry.id   04ec5998f7c50b87e2de76f718744124
#
_cell.length_a   1.000
_cell.length_b   1.000
_cell.length_c   1.000
_cell.angle_alpha   90.00
_cell.angle_beta   90.00
_cell.angle_gamma   90.00
#
_symmetry.space_group_name_H-M   'P 1'
#
loop_
_entity.id
_entity.type
_entity.pdbx_description
1 polymer ?
#
loop_
_entity_poly.entity_id
_entity_poly.type
_entity_poly.pdbx_seq_one_letter_code
_entity_poly.pdbx_strand_id
1 'polypeptide(L)'
;VNSGLMTLNQAVWVIMGANIGTTITGQLIALDIDVIAPLFAFAGVAVIMFAKNEKIKHISEIFAGLGVLFIGMGMMGDAMAPLQQSETFIGFMANFNNPLVGILIGAVFTAIIQSSSASVGILQALASTGAIPLSSAVFILFGQNIGTCITAVLASIGTKAVSYTHLRAHE
;
A
#
# COMPACT_ATOMS: atom_id res chain seq x y z
N VAL A 1 8.90 10.97 17.35
CA VAL A 1 9.48 10.53 18.62
C VAL A 1 10.92 11.03 18.73
N ASN A 2 11.79 10.67 17.81
CA ASN A 2 13.23 11.07 17.84
C ASN A 2 13.46 12.59 17.80
N SER A 3 12.61 13.33 17.11
CA SER A 3 12.65 14.81 17.06
C SER A 3 12.03 15.50 18.29
N GLY A 4 11.52 14.72 19.25
CA GLY A 4 10.85 15.26 20.44
C GLY A 4 9.45 15.83 20.21
N LEU A 5 8.91 15.75 18.98
CA LEU A 5 7.62 16.34 18.63
C LEU A 5 6.40 15.58 19.22
N MET A 6 6.57 14.30 19.55
CA MET A 6 5.52 13.47 20.15
C MET A 6 6.12 12.38 21.06
N THR A 7 5.33 11.96 22.05
CA THR A 7 5.69 10.84 22.93
C THR A 7 5.48 9.51 22.21
N LEU A 8 6.09 8.43 22.72
CA LEU A 8 5.91 7.08 22.18
C LEU A 8 4.43 6.65 22.22
N ASN A 9 3.73 6.96 23.30
CA ASN A 9 2.30 6.63 23.43
C ASN A 9 1.45 7.32 22.36
N GLN A 10 1.70 8.60 22.09
CA GLN A 10 1.03 9.32 20.99
C GLN A 10 1.36 8.71 19.63
N ALA A 11 2.63 8.33 19.41
CA ALA A 11 3.06 7.70 18.15
C ALA A 11 2.36 6.36 17.90
N VAL A 12 2.11 5.54 18.94
CA VAL A 12 1.38 4.28 18.79
C VAL A 12 -0.03 4.50 18.24
N TRP A 13 -0.75 5.48 18.75
CA TRP A 13 -2.11 5.80 18.26
C TRP A 13 -2.08 6.26 16.79
N VAL A 14 -1.09 7.06 16.42
CA VAL A 14 -0.91 7.49 15.02
C VAL A 14 -0.61 6.30 14.12
N ILE A 15 0.25 5.36 14.55
CA ILE A 15 0.59 4.15 13.79
C ILE A 15 -0.65 3.25 13.62
N MET A 16 -1.44 3.07 14.69
CA MET A 16 -2.69 2.31 14.60
C MET A 16 -3.67 2.93 13.61
N GLY A 17 -3.83 4.26 13.66
CA GLY A 17 -4.65 5.00 12.70
C GLY A 17 -4.14 4.88 11.27
N ALA A 18 -2.83 4.92 11.05
CA ALA A 18 -2.23 4.73 9.73
C ALA A 18 -2.51 3.33 9.16
N ASN A 19 -2.40 2.28 9.98
CA ASN A 19 -2.73 0.92 9.56
C ASN A 19 -4.22 0.76 9.19
N ILE A 20 -5.11 1.37 9.97
CA ILE A 20 -6.55 1.41 9.64
C ILE A 20 -6.76 2.16 8.32
N GLY A 21 -6.11 3.32 8.15
CA GLY A 21 -6.21 4.12 6.92
C GLY A 21 -5.75 3.37 5.67
N THR A 22 -4.73 2.54 5.76
CA THR A 22 -4.26 1.70 4.65
C THR A 22 -5.35 0.75 4.15
N THR A 23 -6.24 0.26 5.02
CA THR A 23 -7.35 -0.61 4.60
C THR A 23 -8.35 0.12 3.70
N ILE A 24 -8.56 1.41 3.91
CA ILE A 24 -9.41 2.25 3.04
C ILE A 24 -8.84 2.31 1.63
N THR A 25 -7.51 2.44 1.49
CA THR A 25 -6.85 2.40 0.18
C THR A 25 -7.13 1.06 -0.50
N GLY A 26 -6.98 -0.07 0.20
CA GLY A 26 -7.31 -1.39 -0.34
C GLY A 26 -8.77 -1.53 -0.76
N GLN A 27 -9.71 -0.94 -0.02
CA GLN A 27 -11.12 -0.93 -0.39
C GLN A 27 -11.40 -0.06 -1.63
N LEU A 28 -10.76 1.11 -1.74
CA LEU A 28 -10.87 1.96 -2.92
C LEU A 28 -10.33 1.24 -4.16
N ILE A 29 -9.21 0.54 -4.02
CA ILE A 29 -8.61 -0.27 -5.08
C ILE A 29 -9.56 -1.42 -5.52
N ALA A 30 -10.32 -2.00 -4.59
CA ALA A 30 -11.27 -3.07 -4.88
C ALA A 30 -12.53 -2.59 -5.64
N LEU A 31 -12.78 -1.28 -5.70
CA LEU A 31 -13.82 -0.73 -6.57
C LEU A 31 -13.34 -0.80 -8.02
N ASP A 32 -13.96 -1.68 -8.80
CA ASP A 32 -13.69 -1.83 -10.23
C ASP A 32 -14.28 -0.63 -11.00
N ILE A 33 -13.57 0.50 -10.94
CA ILE A 33 -13.98 1.75 -11.58
C ILE A 33 -13.06 2.14 -12.74
N ASP A 34 -12.41 1.16 -13.35
CA ASP A 34 -11.46 1.37 -14.44
C ASP A 34 -12.06 2.18 -15.60
N VAL A 35 -13.35 1.92 -15.90
CA VAL A 35 -14.07 2.65 -16.97
C VAL A 35 -14.27 4.14 -16.64
N ILE A 36 -14.42 4.47 -15.35
CA ILE A 36 -14.71 5.85 -14.91
C ILE A 36 -13.42 6.57 -14.50
N ALA A 37 -12.34 5.85 -14.25
CA ALA A 37 -11.07 6.40 -13.81
C ALA A 37 -10.49 7.49 -14.73
N PRO A 38 -10.48 7.32 -16.07
CA PRO A 38 -10.03 8.38 -16.98
C PRO A 38 -10.89 9.64 -16.90
N LEU A 39 -12.20 9.49 -16.66
CA LEU A 39 -13.11 10.62 -16.51
C LEU A 39 -12.81 11.41 -15.23
N PHE A 40 -12.54 10.72 -14.11
CA PHE A 40 -12.12 11.36 -12.86
C PHE A 40 -10.78 12.10 -13.03
N ALA A 41 -9.80 11.48 -13.68
CA ALA A 41 -8.52 12.12 -13.94
C ALA A 41 -8.69 13.36 -14.82
N PHE A 42 -9.40 13.24 -15.93
CA PHE A 42 -9.64 14.36 -16.86
C PHE A 42 -10.43 15.50 -16.22
N ALA A 43 -11.55 15.19 -15.57
CA ALA A 43 -12.38 16.20 -14.91
C ALA A 43 -11.63 16.91 -13.79
N GLY A 44 -10.87 16.16 -12.98
CA GLY A 44 -10.03 16.71 -11.92
C GLY A 44 -8.99 17.69 -12.47
N VAL A 45 -8.23 17.30 -13.49
CA VAL A 45 -7.23 18.17 -14.13
C VAL A 45 -7.87 19.39 -14.78
N ALA A 46 -8.99 19.21 -15.49
CA ALA A 46 -9.68 20.31 -16.12
C ALA A 46 -10.13 21.37 -15.08
N VAL A 47 -10.70 20.92 -13.96
CA VAL A 47 -11.11 21.84 -12.89
C VAL A 47 -9.90 22.53 -12.26
N ILE A 48 -8.78 21.82 -12.02
CA ILE A 48 -7.53 22.42 -11.50
C ILE A 48 -7.05 23.56 -12.39
N MET A 49 -7.13 23.40 -13.72
CA MET A 49 -6.65 24.41 -14.67
C MET A 49 -7.53 25.68 -14.69
N PHE A 50 -8.83 25.54 -14.47
CA PHE A 50 -9.77 26.65 -14.59
C PHE A 50 -10.28 27.19 -13.25
N ALA A 51 -10.12 26.46 -12.16
CA ALA A 51 -10.59 26.88 -10.84
C ALA A 51 -9.72 28.03 -10.28
N LYS A 52 -10.40 29.09 -9.86
CA LYS A 52 -9.78 30.23 -9.15
C LYS A 52 -9.81 30.06 -7.62
N ASN A 53 -10.64 29.15 -7.13
CA ASN A 53 -10.83 28.92 -5.70
C ASN A 53 -9.92 27.78 -5.23
N GLU A 54 -9.05 28.07 -4.28
CA GLU A 54 -8.07 27.09 -3.74
C GLU A 54 -8.75 25.83 -3.15
N LYS A 55 -9.91 25.95 -2.49
CA LYS A 55 -10.63 24.79 -1.96
C LYS A 55 -11.11 23.85 -3.07
N ILE A 56 -11.65 24.42 -4.15
CA ILE A 56 -12.09 23.63 -5.31
C ILE A 56 -10.90 22.96 -5.96
N LYS A 57 -9.78 23.65 -6.06
CA LYS A 57 -8.55 23.14 -6.63
C LYS A 57 -8.03 21.93 -5.84
N HIS A 58 -7.93 22.03 -4.51
CA HIS A 58 -7.50 20.90 -3.67
C HIS A 58 -8.43 19.69 -3.74
N ILE A 59 -9.75 19.92 -3.78
CA ILE A 59 -10.71 18.83 -3.97
C ILE A 59 -10.49 18.17 -5.34
N SER A 60 -10.27 18.96 -6.38
CA SER A 60 -10.04 18.45 -7.73
C SER A 60 -8.71 17.71 -7.86
N GLU A 61 -7.68 18.10 -7.11
CA GLU A 61 -6.42 17.38 -7.00
C GLU A 61 -6.62 15.96 -6.43
N ILE A 62 -7.51 15.81 -5.44
CA ILE A 62 -7.87 14.49 -4.90
C ILE A 62 -8.54 13.63 -5.97
N PHE A 63 -9.52 14.17 -6.70
CA PHE A 63 -10.19 13.43 -7.77
C PHE A 63 -9.25 13.10 -8.93
N ALA A 64 -8.38 14.00 -9.34
CA ALA A 64 -7.38 13.75 -10.36
C ALA A 64 -6.41 12.65 -9.92
N GLY A 65 -5.91 12.74 -8.68
CA GLY A 65 -5.01 11.74 -8.12
C GLY A 65 -5.66 10.35 -8.01
N LEU A 66 -6.93 10.30 -7.61
CA LEU A 66 -7.69 9.06 -7.55
C LEU A 66 -7.88 8.45 -8.95
N GLY A 67 -8.19 9.26 -9.95
CA GLY A 67 -8.30 8.82 -11.34
C GLY A 67 -6.98 8.24 -11.87
N VAL A 68 -5.85 8.90 -11.63
CA VAL A 68 -4.52 8.42 -12.00
C VAL A 68 -4.17 7.11 -11.27
N LEU A 69 -4.53 6.99 -9.99
CA LEU A 69 -4.32 5.77 -9.20
C LEU A 69 -5.04 4.58 -9.86
N PHE A 70 -6.31 4.72 -10.20
CA PHE A 70 -7.07 3.63 -10.82
C PHE A 70 -6.57 3.28 -12.24
N ILE A 71 -6.21 4.28 -13.05
CA ILE A 71 -5.58 4.03 -14.36
C ILE A 71 -4.30 3.21 -14.18
N GLY A 72 -3.44 3.61 -13.23
CA GLY A 72 -2.20 2.87 -12.95
C GLY A 72 -2.46 1.44 -12.49
N MET A 73 -3.54 1.22 -11.75
CA MET A 73 -3.93 -0.13 -11.33
C MET A 73 -4.43 -1.00 -12.47
N GLY A 74 -5.28 -0.47 -13.34
CA GLY A 74 -5.70 -1.16 -14.57
C GLY A 74 -4.47 -1.56 -15.39
N MET A 75 -3.53 -0.65 -15.61
CA MET A 75 -2.26 -0.93 -16.31
C MET A 75 -1.44 -2.03 -15.62
N MET A 76 -1.41 -2.07 -14.28
CA MET A 76 -0.76 -3.17 -13.55
C MET A 76 -1.48 -4.51 -13.76
N GLY A 77 -2.81 -4.51 -13.72
CA GLY A 77 -3.62 -5.69 -14.01
C GLY A 77 -3.32 -6.27 -15.40
N ASP A 78 -3.35 -5.42 -16.41
CA ASP A 78 -3.04 -5.79 -17.79
C ASP A 78 -1.60 -6.34 -17.94
N ALA A 79 -0.64 -5.71 -17.27
CA ALA A 79 0.75 -6.16 -17.29
C ALA A 79 0.94 -7.53 -16.59
N MET A 80 0.07 -7.87 -15.62
CA MET A 80 0.11 -9.15 -14.91
C MET A 80 -0.68 -10.26 -15.63
N ALA A 81 -1.57 -9.94 -16.55
CA ALA A 81 -2.38 -10.91 -17.28
C ALA A 81 -1.57 -12.04 -17.97
N PRO A 82 -0.38 -11.80 -18.58
CA PRO A 82 0.44 -12.87 -19.14
C PRO A 82 0.95 -13.89 -18.12
N LEU A 83 1.07 -13.52 -16.85
CA LEU A 83 1.53 -14.43 -15.79
C LEU A 83 0.53 -15.56 -15.53
N GLN A 84 -0.76 -15.34 -15.78
CA GLN A 84 -1.80 -16.37 -15.67
C GLN A 84 -1.59 -17.56 -16.63
N GLN A 85 -0.91 -17.32 -17.75
CA GLN A 85 -0.65 -18.32 -18.79
C GLN A 85 0.73 -18.97 -18.63
N SER A 86 1.54 -18.49 -17.68
CA SER A 86 2.88 -19.03 -17.43
C SER A 86 2.79 -20.27 -16.54
N GLU A 87 3.06 -21.45 -17.09
CA GLU A 87 3.11 -22.71 -16.31
C GLU A 87 4.12 -22.64 -15.15
N THR A 88 5.24 -21.95 -15.38
CA THR A 88 6.26 -21.73 -14.34
C THR A 88 5.70 -20.90 -13.19
N PHE A 89 4.95 -19.84 -13.49
CA PHE A 89 4.33 -18.98 -12.48
C PHE A 89 3.23 -19.72 -11.73
N ILE A 90 2.36 -20.46 -12.43
CA ILE A 90 1.29 -21.29 -11.83
C ILE A 90 1.89 -22.36 -10.93
N GLY A 91 2.93 -23.07 -11.39
CA GLY A 91 3.63 -24.08 -10.59
C GLY A 91 4.31 -23.48 -9.35
N PHE A 92 4.89 -22.29 -9.47
CA PHE A 92 5.44 -21.56 -8.35
C PHE A 92 4.34 -21.17 -7.35
N MET A 93 3.21 -20.66 -7.83
CA MET A 93 2.06 -20.29 -7.00
C MET A 93 1.37 -21.49 -6.34
N ALA A 94 1.35 -22.67 -6.98
CA ALA A 94 0.81 -23.89 -6.39
C ALA A 94 1.59 -24.32 -5.13
N ASN A 95 2.87 -23.98 -5.03
CA ASN A 95 3.70 -24.23 -3.85
C ASN A 95 3.40 -23.25 -2.68
N PHE A 96 2.64 -22.17 -2.89
CA PHE A 96 2.24 -21.24 -1.83
C PHE A 96 1.11 -21.73 -0.91
N ASN A 97 0.75 -22.99 -0.97
CA ASN A 97 -0.13 -23.59 0.03
C ASN A 97 0.47 -23.63 1.44
N ASN A 98 1.78 -23.35 1.58
CA ASN A 98 2.41 -23.20 2.88
C ASN A 98 2.25 -21.73 3.38
N PRO A 99 1.51 -21.51 4.47
CA PRO A 99 1.28 -20.18 5.04
C PRO A 99 2.57 -19.40 5.33
N LEU A 100 3.60 -20.09 5.82
CA LEU A 100 4.87 -19.46 6.18
C LEU A 100 5.61 -18.90 4.96
N VAL A 101 5.54 -19.62 3.83
CA VAL A 101 6.15 -19.17 2.58
C VAL A 101 5.42 -17.95 2.05
N GLY A 102 4.10 -17.93 2.07
CA GLY A 102 3.29 -16.78 1.68
C GLY A 102 3.61 -15.53 2.51
N ILE A 103 3.69 -15.69 3.84
CA ILE A 103 4.06 -14.60 4.75
C ILE A 103 5.48 -14.09 4.45
N LEU A 104 6.45 -14.97 4.28
CA LEU A 104 7.83 -14.59 4.00
C LEU A 104 7.95 -13.79 2.70
N ILE A 105 7.28 -14.25 1.65
CA ILE A 105 7.30 -13.57 0.35
C ILE A 105 6.64 -12.20 0.44
N GLY A 106 5.47 -12.11 1.05
CA GLY A 106 4.79 -10.82 1.25
C GLY A 106 5.66 -9.84 2.04
N ALA A 107 6.35 -10.33 3.09
CA ALA A 107 7.25 -9.52 3.90
C ALA A 107 8.45 -9.01 3.10
N VAL A 108 9.16 -9.89 2.38
CA VAL A 108 10.32 -9.53 1.56
C VAL A 108 9.92 -8.59 0.43
N PHE A 109 8.83 -8.88 -0.27
CA PHE A 109 8.32 -8.08 -1.37
C PHE A 109 8.01 -6.64 -0.92
N THR A 110 7.28 -6.48 0.19
CA THR A 110 6.94 -5.16 0.72
C THR A 110 8.17 -4.45 1.29
N ALA A 111 9.09 -5.18 1.91
CA ALA A 111 10.35 -4.61 2.39
C ALA A 111 11.20 -4.02 1.26
N ILE A 112 11.18 -4.62 0.07
CA ILE A 112 11.89 -4.13 -1.12
C ILE A 112 11.17 -2.90 -1.69
N ILE A 113 9.85 -2.97 -1.88
CA ILE A 113 9.04 -1.89 -2.46
C ILE A 113 8.92 -0.70 -1.51
N GLN A 114 8.90 -0.95 -0.19
CA GLN A 114 8.72 0.04 0.88
C GLN A 114 7.40 0.83 0.78
N SER A 115 6.42 0.28 0.05
CA SER A 115 5.08 0.84 -0.10
C SER A 115 4.04 -0.26 0.08
N SER A 116 3.33 -0.23 1.20
CA SER A 116 2.27 -1.19 1.49
C SER A 116 1.10 -1.07 0.51
N SER A 117 0.73 0.17 0.15
CA SER A 117 -0.37 0.40 -0.80
C SER A 117 -0.05 -0.15 -2.19
N ALA A 118 1.18 0.07 -2.69
CA ALA A 118 1.62 -0.50 -3.96
C ALA A 118 1.67 -2.02 -3.91
N SER A 119 2.19 -2.60 -2.82
CA SER A 119 2.25 -4.06 -2.63
C SER A 119 0.85 -4.69 -2.58
N VAL A 120 -0.10 -4.06 -1.88
CA VAL A 120 -1.50 -4.52 -1.83
C VAL A 120 -2.14 -4.39 -3.20
N GLY A 121 -1.92 -3.30 -3.93
CA GLY A 121 -2.45 -3.11 -5.29
C GLY A 121 -1.97 -4.19 -6.26
N ILE A 122 -0.68 -4.52 -6.23
CA ILE A 122 -0.11 -5.61 -7.06
C ILE A 122 -0.73 -6.97 -6.66
N LEU A 123 -0.83 -7.26 -5.36
CA LEU A 123 -1.45 -8.49 -4.90
C LEU A 123 -2.92 -8.59 -5.33
N GLN A 124 -3.64 -7.49 -5.26
CA GLN A 124 -5.04 -7.40 -5.64
C GLN A 124 -5.21 -7.59 -7.16
N ALA A 125 -4.35 -6.98 -7.98
CA ALA A 125 -4.31 -7.21 -9.41
C ALA A 125 -4.05 -8.69 -9.74
N LEU A 126 -3.10 -9.35 -9.06
CA LEU A 126 -2.83 -10.78 -9.23
C LEU A 126 -4.01 -11.67 -8.77
N ALA A 127 -4.70 -11.28 -7.71
CA ALA A 127 -5.86 -12.03 -7.22
C ALA A 127 -7.08 -11.85 -8.12
N SER A 128 -7.34 -10.64 -8.63
CA SER A 128 -8.46 -10.35 -9.53
C SER A 128 -8.31 -11.07 -10.88
N THR A 129 -7.08 -11.22 -11.35
CA THR A 129 -6.77 -11.99 -12.56
C THR A 129 -6.84 -13.51 -12.32
N GLY A 130 -7.06 -13.98 -11.09
CA GLY A 130 -7.07 -15.40 -10.76
C GLY A 130 -5.70 -16.07 -10.75
N ALA A 131 -4.62 -15.31 -10.91
CA ALA A 131 -3.25 -15.82 -10.86
C ALA A 131 -2.86 -16.36 -9.48
N ILE A 132 -3.46 -15.83 -8.43
CA ILE A 132 -3.23 -16.26 -7.04
C ILE A 132 -4.59 -16.57 -6.39
N PRO A 133 -4.77 -17.77 -5.78
CA PRO A 133 -5.98 -18.07 -5.04
C PRO A 133 -6.09 -17.19 -3.77
N LEU A 134 -7.31 -16.87 -3.39
CA LEU A 134 -7.59 -16.01 -2.24
C LEU A 134 -6.93 -16.50 -0.94
N SER A 135 -6.90 -17.82 -0.74
CA SER A 135 -6.24 -18.42 0.43
C SER A 135 -4.76 -18.07 0.53
N SER A 136 -4.04 -18.10 -0.59
CA SER A 136 -2.62 -17.71 -0.63
C SER A 136 -2.45 -16.19 -0.54
N ALA A 137 -3.34 -15.42 -1.15
CA ALA A 137 -3.32 -13.96 -1.08
C ALA A 137 -3.42 -13.45 0.37
N VAL A 138 -4.22 -14.09 1.21
CA VAL A 138 -4.34 -13.73 2.64
C VAL A 138 -3.01 -13.88 3.38
N PHE A 139 -2.26 -14.95 3.15
CA PHE A 139 -0.96 -15.16 3.80
C PHE A 139 0.09 -14.15 3.31
N ILE A 140 0.07 -13.84 2.00
CA ILE A 140 0.93 -12.80 1.43
C ILE A 140 0.60 -11.44 2.04
N LEU A 141 -0.68 -11.12 2.22
CA LEU A 141 -1.14 -9.87 2.84
C LEU A 141 -0.63 -9.73 4.29
N PHE A 142 -0.66 -10.82 5.09
CA PHE A 142 -0.05 -10.79 6.42
C PHE A 142 1.45 -10.51 6.35
N GLY A 143 2.13 -11.12 5.38
CA GLY A 143 3.54 -10.83 5.13
C GLY A 143 3.79 -9.38 4.76
N GLN A 144 2.96 -8.80 3.91
CA GLN A 144 3.08 -7.38 3.51
C GLN A 144 2.96 -6.44 4.71
N ASN A 145 2.08 -6.73 5.66
CA ASN A 145 1.98 -5.96 6.90
C ASN A 145 3.26 -6.03 7.73
N ILE A 146 3.88 -7.21 7.82
CA ILE A 146 5.18 -7.38 8.50
C ILE A 146 6.27 -6.63 7.73
N GLY A 147 6.30 -6.75 6.40
CA GLY A 147 7.29 -6.08 5.54
C GLY A 147 7.27 -4.56 5.65
N THR A 148 6.11 -3.98 5.93
CA THR A 148 5.97 -2.53 6.15
C THR A 148 6.80 -2.05 7.35
N CYS A 149 7.05 -2.91 8.35
CA CYS A 149 7.85 -2.57 9.51
C CYS A 149 9.32 -2.28 9.17
N ILE A 150 9.81 -2.70 7.99
CA ILE A 150 11.20 -2.44 7.58
C ILE A 150 11.52 -0.94 7.50
N THR A 151 10.54 -0.11 7.12
CA THR A 151 10.70 1.34 7.07
C THR A 151 11.01 1.92 8.45
N ALA A 152 10.32 1.43 9.49
CA ALA A 152 10.58 1.83 10.87
C ALA A 152 11.95 1.30 11.35
N VAL A 153 12.32 0.08 10.97
CA VAL A 153 13.64 -0.50 11.27
C VAL A 153 14.74 0.34 10.62
N LEU A 154 14.62 0.66 9.32
CA LEU A 154 15.59 1.50 8.61
C LEU A 154 15.68 2.90 9.23
N ALA A 155 14.56 3.50 9.60
CA ALA A 155 14.53 4.81 10.27
C ALA A 155 15.16 4.77 11.68
N SER A 156 15.20 3.60 12.33
CA SER A 156 15.83 3.43 13.64
C SER A 156 17.36 3.28 13.54
N ILE A 157 17.88 2.91 12.37
CA ILE A 157 19.32 2.77 12.16
C ILE A 157 19.97 4.16 12.24
N GLY A 158 20.89 4.34 13.18
CA GLY A 158 21.59 5.60 13.40
C GLY A 158 20.90 6.53 14.40
N THR A 159 19.74 6.17 14.97
CA THR A 159 19.17 6.92 16.10
C THR A 159 19.95 6.59 17.36
N LYS A 160 20.40 7.64 18.08
CA LYS A 160 21.11 7.43 19.34
C LYS A 160 20.18 6.82 20.38
N ALA A 161 20.65 5.82 21.11
CA ALA A 161 19.94 5.18 22.24
C ALA A 161 19.46 6.17 23.35
N VAL A 162 19.96 7.40 23.30
CA VAL A 162 19.61 8.52 24.21
C VAL A 162 18.12 8.88 24.15
N SER A 163 17.43 8.62 23.03
CA SER A 163 15.99 8.91 22.91
C SER A 163 15.12 8.02 23.81
N TYR A 164 15.60 6.83 24.15
CA TYR A 164 14.87 5.88 25.01
C TYR A 164 15.09 6.18 26.50
N THR A 165 16.28 6.72 26.87
CA THR A 165 16.60 7.07 28.25
C THR A 165 15.91 8.36 28.72
N HIS A 166 15.73 9.34 27.83
CA HIS A 166 15.00 10.56 28.19
C HIS A 166 13.49 10.35 28.39
N LEU A 167 12.90 9.38 27.68
CA LEU A 167 11.49 9.01 27.89
C LEU A 167 11.28 8.31 29.26
N ARG A 168 12.29 7.59 29.75
CA ARG A 168 12.23 6.90 31.05
C ARG A 168 12.55 7.80 32.25
N ALA A 169 13.16 8.95 32.02
CA ALA A 169 13.53 9.89 33.08
C ALA A 169 12.40 10.89 33.41
N HIS A 170 11.28 10.86 32.65
CA HIS A 170 10.12 11.72 32.88
C HIS A 170 8.85 10.94 33.30
N GLU A 171 8.94 9.64 33.54
CA GLU A 171 7.96 8.82 34.24
C GLU A 171 8.36 8.71 35.75
#